data_7d4d699f1a3531165fbdca23a47acac8
#
_entry.id   7d4d699f1a3531165fbdca23a47acac8
#
_cell.length_a   1.000
_cell.length_b   1.000
_cell.length_c   1.000
_cell.angle_alpha   90.00
_cell.angle_beta   90.00
_cell.angle_gamma   90.00
#
_symmetry.space_group_name_H-M   'P 1'
#
loop_
_entity.id
_entity.type
_entity.pdbx_description
1 polymer ?
#
loop_
_entity_poly.entity_id
_entity_poly.type
_entity_poly.pdbx_seq_one_letter_code
_entity_poly.pdbx_strand_id
1 'polypeptide(L)'
;MTLETMKWIVGLDLHPSGAGAIRFARWLAESSSASGSLVGIHVLEEDYLRSALKYHHLDELLEGATAAAEKAVEAAGATPDFGSLLVLQGSRPTESLSAAYTSHAAQGLIIGRQANKDGRDIFRLGRVARRILRSLPGPTFVVPPDYETEGADGPIVVAVSLREDCEVAVRFAADMAEKTGRPLVLLHVVPTPDDYGAHYLPEASLVKMRDDNRTEAEEELSKWAGDGGCASAECVVLLGGIVSETVRFTTQRRAAVLVSGSRRLSTFERLLLNSIASELAATATCPVAVVSPA
;
A
#
# COMPACT_ATOMS: atom_id res chain seq x y z
N MET A 1 -14.87 0.21 28.95
CA MET A 1 -14.68 0.49 27.51
C MET A 1 -13.76 -0.62 27.00
N THR A 2 -14.32 -1.66 26.42
CA THR A 2 -13.57 -2.74 25.81
C THR A 2 -12.74 -2.14 24.67
N LEU A 3 -11.42 -2.32 24.73
CA LEU A 3 -10.51 -2.04 23.61
C LEU A 3 -11.00 -2.92 22.44
N GLU A 4 -11.80 -2.34 21.54
CA GLU A 4 -12.11 -3.01 20.27
C GLU A 4 -10.78 -3.24 19.55
N THR A 5 -10.46 -4.49 19.39
CA THR A 5 -9.25 -4.94 18.72
C THR A 5 -9.31 -4.39 17.30
N MET A 6 -8.36 -3.54 16.96
CA MET A 6 -8.29 -2.87 15.66
C MET A 6 -8.18 -3.92 14.56
N LYS A 7 -9.22 -4.07 13.74
CA LYS A 7 -9.29 -5.13 12.71
C LYS A 7 -8.72 -4.68 11.38
N TRP A 8 -7.96 -5.57 10.74
CA TRP A 8 -7.49 -5.41 9.37
C TRP A 8 -8.10 -6.49 8.48
N ILE A 9 -8.63 -6.10 7.33
CA ILE A 9 -9.11 -7.06 6.33
C ILE A 9 -7.95 -7.46 5.43
N VAL A 10 -7.71 -8.77 5.31
CA VAL A 10 -6.67 -9.33 4.44
C VAL A 10 -7.31 -10.09 3.29
N GLY A 11 -7.16 -9.59 2.07
CA GLY A 11 -7.63 -10.28 0.87
C GLY A 11 -6.71 -11.45 0.52
N LEU A 12 -7.26 -12.67 0.57
CA LEU A 12 -6.56 -13.92 0.27
C LEU A 12 -6.86 -14.36 -1.16
N ASP A 13 -5.89 -14.35 -2.05
CA ASP A 13 -6.07 -14.83 -3.43
C ASP A 13 -5.72 -16.32 -3.60
N LEU A 14 -5.26 -17.00 -2.56
CA LEU A 14 -4.87 -18.40 -2.50
C LEU A 14 -3.84 -18.84 -3.57
N HIS A 15 -3.26 -17.87 -4.26
CA HIS A 15 -2.18 -18.09 -5.21
C HIS A 15 -0.83 -17.95 -4.46
N PRO A 16 0.23 -18.65 -4.87
CA PRO A 16 1.56 -18.49 -4.24
C PRO A 16 2.03 -17.03 -4.15
N SER A 17 1.63 -16.18 -5.10
CA SER A 17 1.90 -14.73 -5.07
C SER A 17 1.16 -13.96 -3.97
N GLY A 18 0.15 -14.55 -3.32
CA GLY A 18 -0.58 -13.94 -2.21
C GLY A 18 0.15 -14.04 -0.87
N ALA A 19 1.18 -14.88 -0.78
CA ALA A 19 1.90 -15.12 0.48
C ALA A 19 2.55 -13.84 1.06
N GLY A 20 3.02 -12.92 0.20
CA GLY A 20 3.58 -11.64 0.63
C GLY A 20 2.59 -10.81 1.45
N ALA A 21 1.32 -10.76 1.05
CA ALA A 21 0.28 -10.04 1.77
C ALA A 21 0.01 -10.64 3.16
N ILE A 22 0.03 -11.97 3.29
CA ILE A 22 -0.16 -12.66 4.58
C ILE A 22 1.03 -12.39 5.50
N ARG A 23 2.27 -12.47 4.99
CA ARG A 23 3.48 -12.18 5.78
C ARG A 23 3.50 -10.72 6.26
N PHE A 24 3.12 -9.79 5.40
CA PHE A 24 3.00 -8.38 5.80
C PHE A 24 1.91 -8.17 6.85
N ALA A 25 0.74 -8.79 6.69
CA ALA A 25 -0.35 -8.71 7.66
C ALA A 25 0.10 -9.22 9.04
N ARG A 26 0.80 -10.36 9.09
CA ARG A 26 1.44 -10.88 10.31
C ARG A 26 2.41 -9.86 10.93
N TRP A 27 3.35 -9.32 10.12
CA TRP A 27 4.28 -8.32 10.60
C TRP A 27 3.57 -7.10 11.21
N LEU A 28 2.50 -6.63 10.58
CA LEU A 28 1.71 -5.50 11.07
C LEU A 28 1.01 -5.82 12.38
N ALA A 29 0.44 -7.02 12.53
CA ALA A 29 -0.21 -7.47 13.76
C ALA A 29 0.80 -7.62 14.91
N GLU A 30 1.95 -8.25 14.67
CA GLU A 30 3.02 -8.41 15.64
C GLU A 30 3.57 -7.04 16.09
N SER A 31 3.85 -6.14 15.14
CA SER A 31 4.40 -4.81 15.42
C SER A 31 3.45 -3.91 16.21
N SER A 32 2.14 -4.10 16.07
CA SER A 32 1.11 -3.32 16.76
C SER A 32 0.54 -4.00 18.01
N SER A 33 1.12 -5.13 18.44
CA SER A 33 0.65 -5.95 19.56
C SER A 33 -0.85 -6.32 19.44
N ALA A 34 -1.32 -6.53 18.21
CA ALA A 34 -2.73 -6.74 17.87
C ALA A 34 -2.99 -8.18 17.40
N SER A 35 -2.54 -9.17 18.16
CA SER A 35 -2.80 -10.59 17.86
C SER A 35 -4.31 -10.87 17.73
N GLY A 36 -4.69 -11.68 16.75
CA GLY A 36 -6.10 -11.99 16.45
C GLY A 36 -6.89 -10.85 15.79
N SER A 37 -6.21 -9.77 15.36
CA SER A 37 -6.84 -8.60 14.74
C SER A 37 -7.11 -8.76 13.24
N LEU A 38 -6.54 -9.78 12.60
CA LEU A 38 -6.67 -10.00 11.17
C LEU A 38 -7.94 -10.78 10.82
N VAL A 39 -8.64 -10.31 9.79
CA VAL A 39 -9.76 -11.02 9.17
C VAL A 39 -9.39 -11.39 7.75
N GLY A 40 -9.08 -12.63 7.51
CA GLY A 40 -8.75 -13.15 6.18
C GLY A 40 -10.00 -13.39 5.36
N ILE A 41 -10.04 -12.90 4.13
CA ILE A 41 -11.19 -13.05 3.24
C ILE A 41 -10.74 -13.59 1.89
N HIS A 42 -11.24 -14.77 1.55
CA HIS A 42 -11.21 -15.29 0.19
C HIS A 42 -12.58 -15.14 -0.47
N VAL A 43 -12.60 -14.78 -1.75
CA VAL A 43 -13.87 -14.60 -2.49
C VAL A 43 -13.93 -15.59 -3.65
N LEU A 44 -14.89 -16.49 -3.59
CA LEU A 44 -15.27 -17.35 -4.70
C LEU A 44 -16.13 -16.53 -5.67
N GLU A 45 -15.55 -16.20 -6.83
CA GLU A 45 -16.23 -15.43 -7.87
C GLU A 45 -17.36 -16.26 -8.48
N GLU A 46 -18.55 -15.66 -8.68
CA GLU A 46 -19.74 -16.34 -9.23
C GLU A 46 -19.49 -16.99 -10.60
N ASP A 47 -18.64 -16.38 -11.43
CA ASP A 47 -18.31 -16.93 -12.74
C ASP A 47 -17.52 -18.24 -12.61
N TYR A 48 -16.61 -18.32 -11.62
CA TYR A 48 -15.94 -19.57 -11.28
C TYR A 48 -16.91 -20.60 -10.71
N LEU A 49 -17.73 -20.19 -9.74
CA LEU A 49 -18.74 -21.08 -9.12
C LEU A 49 -19.69 -21.65 -10.18
N ARG A 50 -20.20 -20.83 -11.10
CA ARG A 50 -21.09 -21.29 -12.16
C ARG A 50 -20.44 -22.38 -13.04
N SER A 51 -19.15 -22.31 -13.25
CA SER A 51 -18.40 -23.32 -13.99
C SER A 51 -18.11 -24.58 -13.14
N ALA A 52 -17.69 -24.39 -11.90
CA ALA A 52 -17.30 -25.47 -10.99
C ALA A 52 -18.50 -26.31 -10.52
N LEU A 53 -19.66 -25.69 -10.28
CA LEU A 53 -20.91 -26.36 -9.85
C LEU A 53 -21.50 -27.33 -10.88
N LYS A 54 -20.97 -27.37 -12.09
CA LYS A 54 -21.30 -28.41 -13.07
C LYS A 54 -20.73 -29.78 -12.71
N TYR A 55 -19.70 -29.81 -11.87
CA TYR A 55 -18.90 -31.01 -11.55
C TYR A 55 -18.75 -31.27 -10.04
N HIS A 56 -19.02 -30.26 -9.20
CA HIS A 56 -18.82 -30.29 -7.76
C HIS A 56 -20.02 -29.72 -7.02
N HIS A 57 -20.19 -30.13 -5.76
CA HIS A 57 -21.14 -29.51 -4.86
C HIS A 57 -20.59 -28.22 -4.23
N LEU A 58 -21.47 -27.30 -3.89
CA LEU A 58 -21.09 -25.99 -3.33
C LEU A 58 -20.32 -26.16 -2.01
N ASP A 59 -20.79 -27.08 -1.15
CA ASP A 59 -20.16 -27.34 0.15
C ASP A 59 -18.72 -27.83 0.00
N GLU A 60 -18.46 -28.72 -0.96
CA GLU A 60 -17.10 -29.18 -1.28
C GLU A 60 -16.17 -28.04 -1.72
N LEU A 61 -16.70 -27.09 -2.51
CA LEU A 61 -15.93 -25.94 -2.95
C LEU A 61 -15.64 -24.98 -1.80
N LEU A 62 -16.60 -24.76 -0.91
CA LEU A 62 -16.44 -23.92 0.28
C LEU A 62 -15.45 -24.55 1.27
N GLU A 63 -15.58 -25.83 1.55
CA GLU A 63 -14.65 -26.58 2.41
C GLU A 63 -13.23 -26.56 1.83
N GLY A 64 -13.09 -26.84 0.55
CA GLY A 64 -11.80 -26.81 -0.15
C GLY A 64 -11.14 -25.43 -0.12
N ALA A 65 -11.90 -24.36 -0.34
CA ALA A 65 -11.40 -22.99 -0.29
C ALA A 65 -11.02 -22.57 1.14
N THR A 66 -11.78 -23.01 2.15
CA THR A 66 -11.47 -22.77 3.57
C THR A 66 -10.17 -23.47 3.95
N ALA A 67 -10.04 -24.74 3.64
CA ALA A 67 -8.80 -25.50 3.91
C ALA A 67 -7.59 -24.91 3.19
N ALA A 68 -7.77 -24.40 1.96
CA ALA A 68 -6.71 -23.72 1.22
C ALA A 68 -6.31 -22.39 1.87
N ALA A 69 -7.27 -21.62 2.41
CA ALA A 69 -7.01 -20.37 3.13
C ALA A 69 -6.25 -20.63 4.44
N GLU A 70 -6.70 -21.63 5.21
CA GLU A 70 -6.02 -22.07 6.45
C GLU A 70 -4.57 -22.48 6.17
N LYS A 71 -4.38 -23.31 5.17
CA LYS A 71 -3.04 -23.77 4.76
C LYS A 71 -2.15 -22.60 4.31
N ALA A 72 -2.67 -21.61 3.60
CA ALA A 72 -1.91 -20.46 3.19
C ALA A 72 -1.46 -19.60 4.37
N VAL A 73 -2.34 -19.40 5.35
CA VAL A 73 -2.05 -18.65 6.58
C VAL A 73 -1.05 -19.41 7.46
N GLU A 74 -1.22 -20.73 7.61
CA GLU A 74 -0.30 -21.60 8.33
C GLU A 74 1.10 -21.60 7.71
N ALA A 75 1.19 -21.73 6.38
CA ALA A 75 2.45 -21.69 5.66
C ALA A 75 3.23 -20.38 5.82
N ALA A 76 2.53 -19.28 6.07
CA ALA A 76 3.13 -17.99 6.40
C ALA A 76 3.42 -17.82 7.90
N GLY A 77 3.11 -18.82 8.74
CA GLY A 77 3.25 -18.77 10.19
C GLY A 77 2.37 -17.73 10.87
N ALA A 78 1.26 -17.34 10.24
CA ALA A 78 0.39 -16.23 10.66
C ALA A 78 -0.89 -16.68 11.39
N THR A 79 -1.05 -17.95 11.68
CA THR A 79 -2.27 -18.51 12.31
C THR A 79 -2.70 -17.79 13.59
N PRO A 80 -1.79 -17.41 14.53
CA PRO A 80 -2.20 -16.72 15.76
C PRO A 80 -2.73 -15.31 15.54
N ASP A 81 -2.42 -14.70 14.39
CA ASP A 81 -2.74 -13.30 14.10
C ASP A 81 -4.12 -13.14 13.47
N PHE A 82 -4.64 -14.22 12.88
CA PHE A 82 -5.96 -14.24 12.26
C PHE A 82 -7.04 -14.63 13.28
N GLY A 83 -7.92 -13.69 13.61
CA GLY A 83 -9.11 -13.95 14.45
C GLY A 83 -10.22 -14.68 13.70
N SER A 84 -10.25 -14.56 12.35
CA SER A 84 -11.20 -15.30 11.51
C SER A 84 -10.72 -15.42 10.08
N LEU A 85 -11.12 -16.52 9.42
CA LEU A 85 -10.96 -16.77 8.00
C LEU A 85 -12.34 -16.97 7.39
N LEU A 86 -12.67 -16.19 6.37
CA LEU A 86 -13.98 -16.18 5.74
C LEU A 86 -13.84 -16.49 4.25
N VAL A 87 -14.64 -17.44 3.78
CA VAL A 87 -14.83 -17.69 2.35
C VAL A 87 -16.19 -17.12 1.95
N LEU A 88 -16.18 -16.11 1.11
CA LEU A 88 -17.38 -15.40 0.66
C LEU A 88 -17.69 -15.76 -0.79
N GLN A 89 -18.97 -15.82 -1.12
CA GLN A 89 -19.42 -15.88 -2.50
C GLN A 89 -19.74 -14.47 -2.98
N GLY A 90 -19.30 -14.10 -4.17
CA GLY A 90 -19.57 -12.77 -4.70
C GLY A 90 -19.25 -12.62 -6.17
N SER A 91 -19.93 -11.68 -6.82
CA SER A 91 -19.70 -11.37 -8.22
C SER A 91 -18.33 -10.74 -8.45
N ARG A 92 -17.84 -10.00 -7.46
CA ARG A 92 -16.55 -9.28 -7.54
C ARG A 92 -15.83 -9.23 -6.20
N PRO A 93 -14.58 -9.68 -6.12
CA PRO A 93 -13.80 -9.61 -4.90
C PRO A 93 -13.70 -8.20 -4.30
N THR A 94 -13.66 -7.17 -5.15
CA THR A 94 -13.59 -5.78 -4.71
C THR A 94 -14.81 -5.32 -3.91
N GLU A 95 -16.00 -5.74 -4.31
CA GLU A 95 -17.25 -5.40 -3.63
C GLU A 95 -17.34 -6.13 -2.29
N SER A 96 -17.01 -7.43 -2.28
CA SER A 96 -17.00 -8.23 -1.05
C SER A 96 -15.99 -7.71 -0.02
N LEU A 97 -14.77 -7.36 -0.46
CA LEU A 97 -13.75 -6.78 0.43
C LEU A 97 -14.15 -5.40 0.96
N SER A 98 -14.75 -4.54 0.12
CA SER A 98 -15.24 -3.23 0.56
C SER A 98 -16.41 -3.35 1.55
N ALA A 99 -17.33 -4.28 1.32
CA ALA A 99 -18.43 -4.56 2.23
C ALA A 99 -17.91 -5.09 3.58
N ALA A 100 -16.94 -5.99 3.54
CA ALA A 100 -16.29 -6.51 4.75
C ALA A 100 -15.54 -5.43 5.53
N TYR A 101 -14.83 -4.53 4.84
CA TYR A 101 -14.20 -3.37 5.48
C TYR A 101 -15.22 -2.58 6.31
N THR A 102 -16.38 -2.29 5.73
CA THR A 102 -17.44 -1.53 6.40
C THR A 102 -18.09 -2.33 7.53
N SER A 103 -18.45 -3.60 7.29
CA SER A 103 -19.19 -4.42 8.26
C SER A 103 -18.36 -4.79 9.51
N HIS A 104 -17.03 -4.92 9.34
CA HIS A 104 -16.12 -5.20 10.45
C HIS A 104 -15.58 -3.91 11.11
N ALA A 105 -15.98 -2.72 10.67
CA ALA A 105 -15.42 -1.44 11.09
C ALA A 105 -13.87 -1.47 11.05
N ALA A 106 -13.31 -2.02 9.96
CA ALA A 106 -11.88 -2.26 9.86
C ALA A 106 -11.09 -0.97 9.71
N GLN A 107 -9.83 -0.98 10.12
CA GLN A 107 -8.90 0.16 9.96
C GLN A 107 -8.41 0.30 8.53
N GLY A 108 -8.35 -0.79 7.79
CA GLY A 108 -7.91 -0.80 6.41
C GLY A 108 -7.91 -2.19 5.79
N LEU A 109 -7.41 -2.23 4.57
CA LEU A 109 -7.32 -3.41 3.73
C LEU A 109 -5.85 -3.74 3.44
N ILE A 110 -5.55 -5.03 3.40
CA ILE A 110 -4.25 -5.56 2.95
C ILE A 110 -4.51 -6.48 1.77
N ILE A 111 -3.93 -6.18 0.62
CA ILE A 111 -4.09 -6.96 -0.60
C ILE A 111 -2.74 -7.22 -1.27
N GLY A 112 -2.60 -8.36 -1.90
CA GLY A 112 -1.41 -8.70 -2.67
C GLY A 112 -1.37 -7.99 -4.03
N ARG A 113 -0.17 -7.64 -4.46
CA ARG A 113 0.12 -7.28 -5.84
C ARG A 113 0.30 -8.55 -6.67
N GLN A 114 -0.25 -8.60 -7.88
CA GLN A 114 -0.09 -9.76 -8.75
C GLN A 114 1.37 -9.92 -9.19
N ALA A 115 1.90 -11.15 -9.14
CA ALA A 115 3.21 -11.46 -9.69
C ALA A 115 3.21 -11.34 -11.23
N ASN A 116 4.36 -11.01 -11.79
CA ASN A 116 4.56 -11.02 -13.24
C ASN A 116 4.52 -12.47 -13.77
N LYS A 117 3.59 -12.75 -14.68
CA LYS A 117 3.48 -14.07 -15.31
C LYS A 117 4.55 -14.36 -16.36
N ASP A 118 5.19 -13.33 -16.91
CA ASP A 118 6.01 -13.44 -18.13
C ASP A 118 7.51 -13.12 -17.92
N GLY A 119 7.99 -13.01 -16.68
CA GLY A 119 9.41 -12.70 -16.40
C GLY A 119 9.90 -11.36 -16.97
N ARG A 120 8.99 -10.49 -17.42
CA ARG A 120 9.30 -9.13 -17.84
C ARG A 120 9.15 -8.22 -16.65
N ASP A 121 10.07 -7.26 -16.46
CA ASP A 121 10.05 -6.25 -15.38
C ASP A 121 8.89 -5.25 -15.48
N ILE A 122 7.77 -5.63 -16.07
CA ILE A 122 6.58 -4.80 -16.15
C ILE A 122 5.73 -5.07 -14.91
N PHE A 123 5.99 -4.32 -13.86
CA PHE A 123 5.16 -4.34 -12.65
C PHE A 123 3.76 -3.85 -12.97
N ARG A 124 2.75 -4.66 -12.70
CA ARG A 124 1.35 -4.31 -12.92
C ARG A 124 0.52 -4.61 -11.69
N LEU A 125 -0.32 -3.67 -11.33
CA LEU A 125 -1.40 -3.94 -10.38
C LEU A 125 -2.36 -4.97 -10.98
N GLY A 126 -2.68 -6.00 -10.22
CA GLY A 126 -3.75 -6.94 -10.55
C GLY A 126 -5.12 -6.24 -10.65
N ARG A 127 -6.09 -6.94 -11.24
CA ARG A 127 -7.45 -6.41 -11.44
C ARG A 127 -8.10 -5.95 -10.13
N VAL A 128 -7.95 -6.75 -9.07
CA VAL A 128 -8.52 -6.45 -7.74
C VAL A 128 -7.86 -5.21 -7.15
N ALA A 129 -6.54 -5.18 -7.05
CA ALA A 129 -5.79 -4.06 -6.49
C ALA A 129 -6.11 -2.73 -7.20
N ARG A 130 -6.14 -2.74 -8.54
CA ARG A 130 -6.50 -1.55 -9.32
C ARG A 130 -7.91 -1.04 -9.05
N ARG A 131 -8.87 -1.94 -8.86
CA ARG A 131 -10.25 -1.56 -8.56
C ARG A 131 -10.39 -1.05 -7.13
N ILE A 132 -9.78 -1.71 -6.16
CA ILE A 132 -9.76 -1.27 -4.76
C ILE A 132 -9.14 0.13 -4.64
N LEU A 133 -8.01 0.39 -5.29
CA LEU A 133 -7.38 1.72 -5.27
C LEU A 133 -8.22 2.82 -5.94
N ARG A 134 -9.12 2.46 -6.85
CA ARG A 134 -10.08 3.42 -7.42
C ARG A 134 -11.24 3.75 -6.49
N SER A 135 -11.76 2.77 -5.76
CA SER A 135 -12.85 2.96 -4.80
C SER A 135 -12.34 3.45 -3.44
N LEU A 136 -11.15 2.99 -3.06
CA LEU A 136 -10.41 3.28 -1.84
C LEU A 136 -11.34 3.40 -0.61
N PRO A 137 -11.94 2.29 -0.15
CA PRO A 137 -12.90 2.32 0.94
C PRO A 137 -12.28 2.78 2.26
N GLY A 138 -10.98 2.64 2.40
CA GLY A 138 -10.17 3.09 3.53
C GLY A 138 -8.68 2.92 3.23
N PRO A 139 -7.79 3.14 4.20
CA PRO A 139 -6.37 2.88 4.05
C PRO A 139 -6.13 1.48 3.47
N THR A 140 -5.38 1.40 2.37
CA THR A 140 -5.19 0.14 1.67
C THR A 140 -3.71 -0.11 1.40
N PHE A 141 -3.21 -1.24 1.92
CA PHE A 141 -1.88 -1.73 1.59
C PHE A 141 -1.92 -2.60 0.34
N VAL A 142 -1.02 -2.30 -0.58
CA VAL A 142 -0.70 -3.16 -1.73
C VAL A 142 0.68 -3.75 -1.49
N VAL A 143 0.74 -5.06 -1.33
CA VAL A 143 1.95 -5.76 -0.90
C VAL A 143 2.60 -6.50 -2.07
N PRO A 144 3.92 -6.36 -2.27
CA PRO A 144 4.65 -7.15 -3.26
C PRO A 144 4.52 -8.66 -3.00
N PRO A 145 4.48 -9.51 -4.04
CA PRO A 145 4.33 -10.95 -3.89
C PRO A 145 5.53 -11.61 -3.21
N ASP A 146 6.70 -11.04 -3.40
CA ASP A 146 8.00 -11.45 -2.85
C ASP A 146 8.37 -10.75 -1.54
N TYR A 147 7.39 -10.09 -0.89
CA TYR A 147 7.64 -9.47 0.40
C TYR A 147 8.08 -10.50 1.44
N GLU A 148 9.21 -10.23 2.08
CA GLU A 148 9.73 -10.95 3.22
C GLU A 148 9.87 -10.00 4.41
N THR A 149 9.63 -10.51 5.62
CA THR A 149 9.73 -9.72 6.85
C THR A 149 11.20 -9.40 7.17
N GLU A 150 12.08 -10.33 6.79
CA GLU A 150 13.52 -10.17 6.93
C GLU A 150 14.02 -9.09 5.96
N GLY A 151 14.55 -8.01 6.51
CA GLY A 151 15.05 -6.88 5.72
C GLY A 151 14.08 -5.71 5.54
N ALA A 152 12.85 -5.82 6.06
CA ALA A 152 11.93 -4.69 6.20
C ALA A 152 12.15 -3.96 7.52
N ASP A 153 13.41 -3.61 7.82
CA ASP A 153 13.83 -3.02 9.08
C ASP A 153 14.02 -1.48 9.01
N GLY A 154 13.81 -0.91 7.83
CA GLY A 154 13.95 0.50 7.57
C GLY A 154 12.77 1.36 8.07
N PRO A 155 12.75 2.64 7.69
CA PRO A 155 11.76 3.62 8.14
C PRO A 155 10.37 3.39 7.53
N ILE A 156 9.38 4.04 8.12
CA ILE A 156 8.13 4.37 7.45
C ILE A 156 8.38 5.64 6.63
N VAL A 157 8.24 5.54 5.32
CA VAL A 157 8.43 6.66 4.40
C VAL A 157 7.07 7.17 3.94
N VAL A 158 6.82 8.47 4.01
CA VAL A 158 5.63 9.06 3.42
C VAL A 158 6.01 10.01 2.30
N ALA A 159 5.44 9.78 1.10
CA ALA A 159 5.61 10.67 -0.04
C ALA A 159 4.67 11.87 0.11
N VAL A 160 5.24 13.07 0.20
CA VAL A 160 4.49 14.32 0.44
C VAL A 160 4.56 15.26 -0.77
N SER A 161 3.43 15.92 -1.06
CA SER A 161 3.31 16.93 -2.13
C SER A 161 3.30 18.37 -1.58
N LEU A 162 3.50 18.55 -0.27
CA LEU A 162 3.44 19.82 0.45
C LEU A 162 2.07 20.53 0.33
N ARG A 163 1.00 19.75 0.13
CA ARG A 163 -0.37 20.24 0.06
C ARG A 163 -1.19 19.72 1.23
N GLU A 164 -2.28 20.39 1.54
CA GLU A 164 -3.20 19.99 2.62
C GLU A 164 -3.75 18.57 2.47
N ASP A 165 -3.90 18.08 1.24
CA ASP A 165 -4.37 16.71 0.97
C ASP A 165 -3.42 15.60 1.44
N CYS A 166 -2.16 15.94 1.77
CA CYS A 166 -1.17 15.00 2.31
C CYS A 166 -1.26 14.79 3.83
N GLU A 167 -1.89 15.67 4.59
CA GLU A 167 -1.90 15.61 6.05
C GLU A 167 -2.46 14.28 6.61
N VAL A 168 -3.50 13.73 5.97
CA VAL A 168 -4.09 12.46 6.40
C VAL A 168 -3.12 11.30 6.21
N ALA A 169 -2.38 11.29 5.10
CA ALA A 169 -1.35 10.29 4.84
C ALA A 169 -0.18 10.41 5.82
N VAL A 170 0.22 11.63 6.16
CA VAL A 170 1.30 11.88 7.13
C VAL A 170 0.87 11.47 8.54
N ARG A 171 -0.34 11.81 8.98
CA ARG A 171 -0.86 11.34 10.28
C ARG A 171 -0.91 9.82 10.35
N PHE A 172 -1.37 9.17 9.28
CA PHE A 172 -1.38 7.71 9.18
C PHE A 172 0.03 7.12 9.28
N ALA A 173 1.01 7.72 8.58
CA ALA A 173 2.41 7.30 8.62
C ALA A 173 3.04 7.51 10.00
N ALA A 174 2.76 8.64 10.67
CA ALA A 174 3.24 8.94 12.00
C ALA A 174 2.69 7.95 13.05
N ASP A 175 1.39 7.68 13.00
CA ASP A 175 0.72 6.67 13.84
C ASP A 175 1.35 5.27 13.65
N MET A 176 1.63 4.92 12.40
CA MET A 176 2.28 3.66 12.07
C MET A 176 3.73 3.62 12.58
N ALA A 177 4.49 4.69 12.39
CA ALA A 177 5.87 4.80 12.88
C ALA A 177 5.94 4.63 14.39
N GLU A 178 5.03 5.28 15.14
CA GLU A 178 4.92 5.16 16.59
C GLU A 178 4.59 3.73 17.01
N LYS A 179 3.55 3.12 16.43
CA LYS A 179 3.10 1.76 16.77
C LYS A 179 4.14 0.69 16.46
N THR A 180 4.93 0.88 15.40
CA THR A 180 5.95 -0.08 14.97
C THR A 180 7.34 0.23 15.54
N GLY A 181 7.50 1.36 16.26
CA GLY A 181 8.79 1.82 16.78
C GLY A 181 9.81 2.19 15.70
N ARG A 182 9.34 2.55 14.49
CA ARG A 182 10.20 2.84 13.34
C ARG A 182 10.36 4.33 13.09
N PRO A 183 11.51 4.77 12.54
CA PRO A 183 11.69 6.16 12.15
C PRO A 183 10.67 6.58 11.09
N LEU A 184 10.20 7.83 11.16
CA LEU A 184 9.36 8.46 10.14
C LEU A 184 10.23 9.31 9.21
N VAL A 185 10.07 9.15 7.91
CA VAL A 185 10.71 9.97 6.89
C VAL A 185 9.66 10.64 6.02
N LEU A 186 9.71 11.97 5.94
CA LEU A 186 8.93 12.76 4.99
C LEU A 186 9.77 12.93 3.71
N LEU A 187 9.33 12.33 2.63
CA LEU A 187 10.01 12.36 1.34
C LEU A 187 9.27 13.29 0.37
N HIS A 188 9.90 14.37 -0.03
CA HIS A 188 9.43 15.25 -1.10
C HIS A 188 10.31 15.10 -2.35
N VAL A 189 9.68 14.89 -3.50
CA VAL A 189 10.40 14.83 -4.79
C VAL A 189 9.97 16.00 -5.65
N VAL A 190 10.90 16.88 -5.96
CA VAL A 190 10.70 18.00 -6.86
C VAL A 190 10.92 17.52 -8.30
N PRO A 191 9.89 17.55 -9.16
CA PRO A 191 10.05 17.19 -10.55
C PRO A 191 11.05 18.12 -11.24
N THR A 192 12.09 17.54 -11.82
CA THR A 192 12.99 18.32 -12.70
C THR A 192 12.59 18.06 -14.15
N PRO A 193 12.37 19.09 -14.94
CA PRO A 193 12.23 18.93 -16.38
C PRO A 193 13.60 18.61 -16.98
N ASP A 194 14.00 17.33 -16.93
CA ASP A 194 15.33 16.90 -17.32
C ASP A 194 15.68 17.18 -18.80
N ASP A 195 14.68 17.27 -19.66
CA ASP A 195 14.94 17.37 -21.10
C ASP A 195 14.81 18.79 -21.69
N TYR A 196 13.99 19.67 -21.12
CA TYR A 196 13.70 20.97 -21.74
C TYR A 196 14.78 22.02 -21.48
N GLY A 197 15.31 22.08 -20.24
CA GLY A 197 16.33 23.04 -19.87
C GLY A 197 17.71 22.73 -20.48
N ALA A 198 18.05 21.47 -20.62
CA ALA A 198 19.34 21.01 -21.13
C ALA A 198 19.64 21.50 -22.58
N HIS A 199 18.61 21.77 -23.35
CA HIS A 199 18.75 22.24 -24.74
C HIS A 199 18.89 23.77 -24.89
N TYR A 200 18.54 24.54 -23.85
CA TYR A 200 18.43 25.99 -23.95
C TYR A 200 19.25 26.76 -22.92
N LEU A 201 19.67 26.13 -21.84
CA LEU A 201 20.40 26.77 -20.76
C LEU A 201 21.82 26.21 -20.62
N PRO A 202 22.81 27.08 -20.29
CA PRO A 202 24.14 26.63 -19.93
C PRO A 202 24.08 25.69 -18.71
N GLU A 203 24.96 24.69 -18.68
CA GLU A 203 25.03 23.70 -17.61
C GLU A 203 25.15 24.33 -16.21
N ALA A 204 25.97 25.39 -16.08
CA ALA A 204 26.10 26.12 -14.82
C ALA A 204 24.78 26.73 -14.32
N SER A 205 23.92 27.20 -15.25
CA SER A 205 22.61 27.75 -14.91
C SER A 205 21.64 26.61 -14.45
N LEU A 206 21.72 25.46 -15.07
CA LEU A 206 20.93 24.29 -14.68
C LEU A 206 21.32 23.76 -13.30
N VAL A 207 22.63 23.69 -13.01
CA VAL A 207 23.13 23.29 -11.69
C VAL A 207 22.62 24.26 -10.63
N LYS A 208 22.80 25.57 -10.85
CA LYS A 208 22.33 26.58 -9.90
C LYS A 208 20.81 26.49 -9.68
N MET A 209 20.03 26.36 -10.73
CA MET A 209 18.57 26.21 -10.62
C MET A 209 18.16 24.96 -9.83
N ARG A 210 18.87 23.83 -10.01
CA ARG A 210 18.65 22.61 -9.23
C ARG A 210 18.97 22.81 -7.76
N ASP A 211 20.07 23.48 -7.45
CA ASP A 211 20.49 23.76 -6.06
C ASP A 211 19.51 24.74 -5.39
N ASP A 212 19.09 25.80 -6.08
CA ASP A 212 18.11 26.76 -5.58
C ASP A 212 16.77 26.07 -5.31
N ASN A 213 16.25 25.27 -6.26
CA ASN A 213 15.00 24.52 -6.10
C ASN A 213 15.07 23.51 -4.95
N ARG A 214 16.22 22.85 -4.75
CA ARG A 214 16.41 21.93 -3.64
C ARG A 214 16.33 22.68 -2.31
N THR A 215 17.09 23.77 -2.17
CA THR A 215 17.13 24.55 -0.94
C THR A 215 15.76 25.09 -0.56
N GLU A 216 15.04 25.66 -1.54
CA GLU A 216 13.68 26.16 -1.34
C GLU A 216 12.72 25.02 -0.88
N ALA A 217 12.78 23.86 -1.52
CA ALA A 217 11.96 22.73 -1.16
C ALA A 217 12.32 22.14 0.22
N GLU A 218 13.60 22.16 0.63
CA GLU A 218 14.04 21.72 1.97
C GLU A 218 13.50 22.67 3.05
N GLU A 219 13.53 23.98 2.84
CA GLU A 219 12.96 24.97 3.74
C GLU A 219 11.43 24.82 3.84
N GLU A 220 10.75 24.66 2.69
CA GLU A 220 9.31 24.46 2.64
C GLU A 220 8.88 23.17 3.35
N LEU A 221 9.57 22.04 3.09
CA LEU A 221 9.31 20.77 3.74
C LEU A 221 9.51 20.83 5.26
N SER A 222 10.61 21.47 5.71
CA SER A 222 10.91 21.63 7.14
C SER A 222 9.84 22.46 7.85
N LYS A 223 9.41 23.56 7.23
CA LYS A 223 8.33 24.39 7.75
C LYS A 223 7.02 23.62 7.81
N TRP A 224 6.66 22.94 6.72
CA TRP A 224 5.44 22.15 6.63
C TRP A 224 5.41 21.02 7.68
N ALA A 225 6.55 20.34 7.93
CA ALA A 225 6.69 19.33 8.96
C ALA A 225 6.50 19.90 10.38
N GLY A 226 7.03 21.11 10.63
CA GLY A 226 6.86 21.81 11.90
C GLY A 226 5.40 22.18 12.16
N ASP A 227 4.74 22.76 11.17
CA ASP A 227 3.32 23.17 11.24
C ASP A 227 2.39 21.94 11.40
N GLY A 228 2.73 20.82 10.76
CA GLY A 228 1.99 19.55 10.83
C GLY A 228 2.26 18.68 12.06
N GLY A 229 3.07 19.14 13.02
CA GLY A 229 3.39 18.38 14.25
C GLY A 229 4.35 17.19 14.05
N CYS A 230 5.07 17.12 12.92
CA CYS A 230 6.05 16.08 12.58
C CYS A 230 7.50 16.60 12.60
N ALA A 231 7.82 17.58 13.43
CA ALA A 231 9.12 18.24 13.49
C ALA A 231 10.29 17.28 13.80
N SER A 232 10.02 16.12 14.41
CA SER A 232 11.02 15.08 14.70
C SER A 232 11.25 14.10 13.53
N ALA A 233 10.47 14.19 12.46
CA ALA A 233 10.63 13.33 11.30
C ALA A 233 11.87 13.75 10.48
N GLU A 234 12.54 12.76 9.88
CA GLU A 234 13.59 13.04 8.90
C GLU A 234 12.95 13.64 7.63
N CYS A 235 13.36 14.83 7.24
CA CYS A 235 12.92 15.49 6.01
C CYS A 235 13.94 15.25 4.89
N VAL A 236 13.47 14.72 3.76
CA VAL A 236 14.32 14.41 2.60
C VAL A 236 13.72 15.01 1.34
N VAL A 237 14.52 15.79 0.61
CA VAL A 237 14.17 16.31 -0.70
C VAL A 237 15.03 15.66 -1.78
N LEU A 238 14.37 15.15 -2.82
CA LEU A 238 15.03 14.61 -4.00
C LEU A 238 14.58 15.37 -5.23
N LEU A 239 15.43 15.38 -6.25
CA LEU A 239 15.14 15.99 -7.56
C LEU A 239 15.04 14.88 -8.61
N GLY A 240 14.01 14.92 -9.48
CA GLY A 240 13.84 13.96 -10.56
C GLY A 240 12.40 13.47 -10.74
N GLY A 241 12.26 12.29 -11.31
CA GLY A 241 10.95 11.67 -11.51
C GLY A 241 10.35 11.19 -10.18
N ILE A 242 9.14 11.64 -9.87
CA ILE A 242 8.50 11.37 -8.55
C ILE A 242 8.50 9.87 -8.23
N VAL A 243 8.04 9.03 -9.15
CA VAL A 243 7.93 7.58 -8.90
C VAL A 243 9.31 6.93 -8.84
N SER A 244 10.18 7.20 -9.81
CA SER A 244 11.51 6.60 -9.88
C SER A 244 12.37 6.92 -8.66
N GLU A 245 12.40 8.20 -8.25
CA GLU A 245 13.18 8.62 -7.09
C GLU A 245 12.60 8.07 -5.77
N THR A 246 11.28 8.05 -5.64
CA THR A 246 10.63 7.47 -4.45
C THR A 246 10.93 5.98 -4.33
N VAL A 247 10.81 5.21 -5.42
CA VAL A 247 11.10 3.78 -5.43
C VAL A 247 12.59 3.52 -5.15
N ARG A 248 13.48 4.27 -5.77
CA ARG A 248 14.93 4.20 -5.53
C ARG A 248 15.26 4.44 -4.05
N PHE A 249 14.72 5.52 -3.49
CA PHE A 249 14.95 5.90 -2.09
C PHE A 249 14.43 4.83 -1.12
N THR A 250 13.19 4.38 -1.28
CA THR A 250 12.59 3.37 -0.40
C THR A 250 13.33 2.04 -0.48
N THR A 251 13.82 1.64 -1.66
CA THR A 251 14.65 0.44 -1.83
C THR A 251 16.01 0.59 -1.12
N GLN A 252 16.70 1.72 -1.31
CA GLN A 252 18.00 1.97 -0.66
C GLN A 252 17.91 2.04 0.87
N ARG A 253 16.83 2.62 1.38
CA ARG A 253 16.56 2.73 2.83
C ARG A 253 15.93 1.48 3.43
N ARG A 254 15.66 0.45 2.60
CA ARG A 254 14.95 -0.78 3.01
C ARG A 254 13.67 -0.45 3.77
N ALA A 255 12.89 0.52 3.24
CA ALA A 255 11.70 1.03 3.89
C ALA A 255 10.74 -0.10 4.27
N ALA A 256 10.27 -0.09 5.50
CA ALA A 256 9.28 -1.06 5.96
C ALA A 256 7.93 -0.86 5.27
N VAL A 257 7.54 0.40 5.05
CA VAL A 257 6.33 0.80 4.36
C VAL A 257 6.55 2.14 3.65
N LEU A 258 5.99 2.27 2.46
CA LEU A 258 5.80 3.54 1.77
C LEU A 258 4.34 3.96 1.91
N VAL A 259 4.09 5.16 2.42
CA VAL A 259 2.75 5.75 2.51
C VAL A 259 2.60 6.81 1.43
N SER A 260 1.48 6.78 0.71
CA SER A 260 1.14 7.77 -0.31
C SER A 260 -0.31 8.23 -0.15
N GLY A 261 -0.51 9.53 -0.19
CA GLY A 261 -1.85 10.12 -0.27
C GLY A 261 -2.49 9.84 -1.64
N SER A 262 -3.79 9.62 -1.65
CA SER A 262 -4.60 9.57 -2.88
C SER A 262 -5.46 10.81 -2.95
N ARG A 263 -5.33 11.60 -4.02
CA ARG A 263 -6.21 12.74 -4.25
C ARG A 263 -7.64 12.25 -4.48
N ARG A 264 -8.63 12.96 -3.91
CA ARG A 264 -10.02 12.85 -4.34
C ARG A 264 -10.16 13.50 -5.72
N LEU A 265 -9.94 12.71 -6.76
CA LEU A 265 -10.28 13.13 -8.11
C LEU A 265 -11.80 13.01 -8.30
N SER A 266 -12.40 13.94 -9.05
CA SER A 266 -13.79 13.83 -9.50
C SER A 266 -14.00 12.51 -10.24
N THR A 267 -15.25 12.02 -10.30
CA THR A 267 -15.58 10.73 -10.94
C THR A 267 -15.07 10.63 -12.38
N PHE A 268 -14.93 11.76 -13.06
CA PHE A 268 -14.46 11.83 -14.44
C PHE A 268 -12.92 11.77 -14.54
N GLU A 269 -12.21 12.38 -13.61
CA GLU A 269 -10.73 12.37 -13.55
C GLU A 269 -10.16 11.03 -13.12
N ARG A 270 -10.93 10.24 -12.32
CA ARG A 270 -10.56 8.87 -11.91
C ARG A 270 -10.42 7.89 -13.08
N LEU A 271 -11.02 8.19 -14.22
CA LEU A 271 -11.00 7.32 -15.41
C LEU A 271 -9.76 7.52 -16.28
N LEU A 272 -9.06 8.65 -16.16
CA LEU A 272 -8.09 9.10 -17.17
C LEU A 272 -6.62 9.07 -16.73
N LEU A 273 -6.28 8.93 -15.44
CA LEU A 273 -4.89 9.07 -15.00
C LEU A 273 -4.43 7.90 -14.13
N ASN A 274 -3.29 7.32 -14.48
CA ASN A 274 -2.46 6.57 -13.55
C ASN A 274 -2.04 7.54 -12.44
N SER A 275 -2.61 7.41 -11.24
CA SER A 275 -2.18 8.24 -10.12
C SER A 275 -0.79 7.81 -9.66
N ILE A 276 0.03 8.77 -9.19
CA ILE A 276 1.34 8.50 -8.58
C ILE A 276 1.23 7.37 -7.54
N ALA A 277 0.19 7.39 -6.70
CA ALA A 277 -0.05 6.35 -5.72
C ALA A 277 -0.24 4.95 -6.36
N SER A 278 -0.94 4.87 -7.50
CA SER A 278 -1.11 3.60 -8.22
C SER A 278 0.18 3.12 -8.88
N GLU A 279 1.01 4.04 -9.37
CA GLU A 279 2.32 3.70 -9.95
C GLU A 279 3.29 3.24 -8.87
N LEU A 280 3.33 3.94 -7.73
CA LEU A 280 4.10 3.52 -6.56
C LEU A 280 3.67 2.14 -6.06
N ALA A 281 2.36 1.91 -5.92
CA ALA A 281 1.81 0.61 -5.52
C ALA A 281 2.15 -0.52 -6.54
N ALA A 282 2.32 -0.17 -7.82
CA ALA A 282 2.72 -1.11 -8.85
C ALA A 282 4.22 -1.44 -8.84
N THR A 283 5.08 -0.47 -8.48
CA THR A 283 6.53 -0.54 -8.74
C THR A 283 7.39 -0.66 -7.48
N ALA A 284 6.94 -0.16 -6.33
CA ALA A 284 7.73 -0.23 -5.10
C ALA A 284 8.08 -1.66 -4.68
N THR A 285 9.26 -1.84 -4.10
CA THR A 285 9.75 -3.12 -3.58
C THR A 285 9.28 -3.39 -2.14
N CYS A 286 8.72 -2.39 -1.46
CA CYS A 286 8.10 -2.50 -0.15
C CYS A 286 6.57 -2.37 -0.24
N PRO A 287 5.83 -2.75 0.81
CA PRO A 287 4.39 -2.50 0.91
C PRO A 287 4.06 -1.01 0.78
N VAL A 288 3.02 -0.71 -0.02
CA VAL A 288 2.56 0.67 -0.24
C VAL A 288 1.18 0.85 0.37
N ALA A 289 1.09 1.73 1.37
CA ALA A 289 -0.18 2.18 1.92
C ALA A 289 -0.71 3.37 1.09
N VAL A 290 -1.88 3.22 0.51
CA VAL A 290 -2.59 4.31 -0.16
C VAL A 290 -3.70 4.81 0.76
N VAL A 291 -3.64 6.09 1.09
CA VAL A 291 -4.55 6.73 2.07
C VAL A 291 -5.29 7.86 1.40
N SER A 292 -6.62 7.88 1.52
CA SER A 292 -7.47 8.97 1.01
C SER A 292 -7.79 9.97 2.11
N PRO A 293 -7.84 11.27 1.82
CA PRO A 293 -8.52 12.20 2.71
C PRO A 293 -9.98 11.74 2.90
N ALA A 294 -10.48 11.84 4.14
CA ALA A 294 -11.82 11.42 4.56
C ALA A 294 -12.95 12.17 3.81
#